data_60406a6a817eb5637a1cdcb09d2d1837
#
_entry.id   60406a6a817eb5637a1cdcb09d2d1837
#
_cell.length_a   1.000
_cell.length_b   1.000
_cell.length_c   1.000
_cell.angle_alpha   90.00
_cell.angle_beta   90.00
_cell.angle_gamma   90.00
#
_symmetry.space_group_name_H-M   'P 1'
#
loop_
_entity.id
_entity.type
_entity.pdbx_description
1 polymer ?
#
loop_
_entity_poly.entity_id
_entity_poly.type
_entity_poly.pdbx_seq_one_letter_code
_entity_poly.pdbx_strand_id
1 'polypeptide(L)'
;MFYTDEKTLKALQKGDVKAFEKIYYLYNGHVFNFIHGMLRESTVAKDLTQDVFVQIWNKRTDIDSANNFEGYLFTVAKNSVYLHLRRKVLFDNYVVKMEPEPEYKEPDVDNILDNKLFEEKITRLIKELPEARRKIFLLYWKSDMNYREIADLLSISDKTVATQVR
;
A
#
# COMPACT_ATOMS: atom_id res chain seq x y z
N MET A 1 -22.42 2.75 9.04
CA MET A 1 -21.90 3.05 7.71
C MET A 1 -21.32 4.45 7.78
N PHE A 2 -19.99 4.57 7.71
CA PHE A 2 -19.32 5.88 7.78
C PHE A 2 -19.40 6.50 6.40
N TYR A 3 -19.98 7.70 6.30
CA TYR A 3 -20.17 8.37 5.02
C TYR A 3 -19.63 9.80 5.11
N THR A 4 -18.70 10.12 4.23
CA THR A 4 -18.27 11.50 4.04
C THR A 4 -19.17 12.14 2.99
N ASP A 5 -19.88 13.18 3.36
CA ASP A 5 -20.77 13.89 2.45
C ASP A 5 -19.98 14.65 1.36
N GLU A 6 -20.59 14.78 0.19
CA GLU A 6 -20.00 15.46 -0.97
C GLU A 6 -19.58 16.91 -0.67
N LYS A 7 -20.29 17.59 0.22
CA LYS A 7 -19.97 18.95 0.65
C LYS A 7 -18.62 19.00 1.40
N THR A 8 -18.38 18.03 2.28
CA THR A 8 -17.10 17.91 3.00
C THR A 8 -15.95 17.60 2.03
N LEU A 9 -16.17 16.75 1.02
CA LEU A 9 -15.14 16.44 0.01
C LEU A 9 -14.84 17.66 -0.88
N LYS A 10 -15.86 18.41 -1.30
CA LYS A 10 -15.66 19.67 -2.05
C LYS A 10 -14.92 20.74 -1.23
N ALA A 11 -15.16 20.81 0.07
CA ALA A 11 -14.42 21.69 0.96
C ALA A 11 -12.96 21.24 1.11
N LEU A 12 -12.70 19.94 1.25
CA LEU A 12 -11.35 19.36 1.25
C LEU A 12 -10.58 19.71 -0.03
N GLN A 13 -11.20 19.56 -1.20
CA GLN A 13 -10.59 19.92 -2.50
C GLN A 13 -10.12 21.39 -2.52
N LYS A 14 -10.86 22.29 -1.90
CA LYS A 14 -10.53 23.71 -1.77
C LYS A 14 -9.48 24.01 -0.71
N GLY A 15 -9.00 23.01 0.01
CA GLY A 15 -7.98 23.15 1.04
C GLY A 15 -8.54 23.56 2.41
N ASP A 16 -9.81 23.31 2.68
CA ASP A 16 -10.41 23.57 4.00
C ASP A 16 -9.87 22.57 5.04
N VAL A 17 -9.09 23.10 5.99
CA VAL A 17 -8.46 22.32 7.06
C VAL A 17 -9.52 21.67 7.97
N LYS A 18 -10.64 22.33 8.24
CA LYS A 18 -11.71 21.76 9.06
C LYS A 18 -12.37 20.55 8.39
N ALA A 19 -12.53 20.60 7.07
CA ALA A 19 -13.02 19.47 6.30
C ALA A 19 -12.04 18.29 6.37
N PHE A 20 -10.73 18.56 6.29
CA PHE A 20 -9.68 17.54 6.46
C PHE A 20 -9.70 16.95 7.87
N GLU A 21 -9.75 17.78 8.91
CA GLU A 21 -9.84 17.32 10.31
C GLU A 21 -11.05 16.40 10.52
N LYS A 22 -12.23 16.77 10.00
CA LYS A 22 -13.44 15.95 10.08
C LYS A 22 -13.22 14.56 9.46
N ILE A 23 -12.59 14.50 8.27
CA ILE A 23 -12.27 13.25 7.58
C ILE A 23 -11.23 12.45 8.38
N TYR A 24 -10.19 13.11 8.89
CA TYR A 24 -9.17 12.48 9.71
C TYR A 24 -9.77 11.81 10.94
N TYR A 25 -10.56 12.53 11.74
CA TYR A 25 -11.19 11.97 12.95
C TYR A 25 -12.16 10.83 12.63
N LEU A 26 -12.84 10.90 11.50
CA LEU A 26 -13.79 9.87 11.08
C LEU A 26 -13.08 8.57 10.68
N TYR A 27 -11.95 8.65 9.97
CA TYR A 27 -11.33 7.49 9.34
C TYR A 27 -10.01 7.04 9.96
N ASN A 28 -9.35 7.85 10.78
CA ASN A 28 -8.01 7.54 11.33
C ASN A 28 -7.97 6.17 12.03
N GLY A 29 -8.90 5.88 12.92
CA GLY A 29 -8.98 4.60 13.62
C GLY A 29 -9.22 3.41 12.66
N HIS A 30 -10.03 3.60 11.62
CA HIS A 30 -10.33 2.56 10.65
C HIS A 30 -9.13 2.26 9.75
N VAL A 31 -8.44 3.31 9.27
CA VAL A 31 -7.22 3.19 8.46
C VAL A 31 -6.12 2.52 9.29
N PHE A 32 -5.94 2.95 10.55
CA PHE A 32 -4.98 2.32 11.46
C PHE A 32 -5.27 0.83 11.64
N ASN A 33 -6.51 0.46 11.98
CA ASN A 33 -6.89 -0.93 12.19
C ASN A 33 -6.72 -1.78 10.92
N PHE A 34 -7.00 -1.21 9.76
CA PHE A 34 -6.78 -1.86 8.47
C PHE A 34 -5.30 -2.15 8.24
N ILE A 35 -4.43 -1.14 8.39
CA ILE A 35 -2.97 -1.27 8.21
C ILE A 35 -2.39 -2.22 9.26
N HIS A 36 -2.78 -2.06 10.53
CA HIS A 36 -2.32 -2.92 11.61
C HIS A 36 -2.74 -4.38 11.42
N GLY A 37 -3.94 -4.62 10.90
CA GLY A 37 -4.40 -5.96 10.54
C GLY A 37 -3.55 -6.63 9.46
N MET A 38 -2.92 -5.85 8.58
CA MET A 38 -2.03 -6.36 7.53
C MET A 38 -0.59 -6.57 8.01
N LEU A 39 -0.06 -5.66 8.84
CA LEU A 39 1.37 -5.65 9.22
C LEU A 39 1.63 -6.26 10.61
N ARG A 40 0.64 -6.19 11.51
CA ARG A 40 0.74 -6.54 12.94
C ARG A 40 1.84 -5.78 13.71
N GLU A 41 2.37 -4.71 13.14
CA GLU A 41 3.36 -3.81 13.74
C GLU A 41 2.71 -2.46 14.05
N SER A 42 2.44 -2.19 15.34
CA SER A 42 1.67 -1.00 15.77
C SER A 42 2.36 0.33 15.43
N THR A 43 3.69 0.41 15.59
CA THR A 43 4.46 1.62 15.30
C THR A 43 4.41 1.94 13.81
N VAL A 44 4.73 0.97 12.97
CA VAL A 44 4.67 1.11 11.51
C VAL A 44 3.26 1.44 11.03
N ALA A 45 2.24 0.80 11.63
CA ALA A 45 0.85 1.08 11.28
C ALA A 45 0.46 2.53 11.60
N LYS A 46 0.95 3.11 12.70
CA LYS A 46 0.74 4.53 13.02
C LYS A 46 1.40 5.45 12.01
N ASP A 47 2.65 5.19 11.66
CA ASP A 47 3.41 6.01 10.71
C ASP A 47 2.75 5.97 9.32
N LEU A 48 2.43 4.79 8.82
CA LEU A 48 1.75 4.64 7.53
C LEU A 48 0.35 5.26 7.52
N THR A 49 -0.36 5.23 8.67
CA THR A 49 -1.65 5.92 8.78
C THR A 49 -1.49 7.42 8.58
N GLN A 50 -0.49 8.03 9.21
CA GLN A 50 -0.18 9.45 9.01
C GLN A 50 0.18 9.74 7.55
N ASP A 51 1.05 8.93 6.95
CA ASP A 51 1.43 9.06 5.54
C ASP A 51 0.23 9.01 4.59
N VAL A 52 -0.73 8.13 4.85
CA VAL A 52 -1.98 8.04 4.08
C VAL A 52 -2.73 9.38 4.12
N PHE A 53 -2.91 9.98 5.29
CA PHE A 53 -3.63 11.26 5.39
C PHE A 53 -2.83 12.43 4.79
N VAL A 54 -1.49 12.42 4.88
CA VAL A 54 -0.65 13.37 4.16
C VAL A 54 -0.83 13.23 2.64
N GLN A 55 -0.89 12.01 2.11
CA GLN A 55 -1.16 11.78 0.70
C GLN A 55 -2.56 12.27 0.29
N ILE A 56 -3.59 12.01 1.11
CA ILE A 56 -4.94 12.54 0.87
C ILE A 56 -4.94 14.06 0.80
N TRP A 57 -4.25 14.73 1.72
CA TRP A 57 -4.13 16.19 1.71
C TRP A 57 -3.41 16.71 0.46
N ASN A 58 -2.30 16.09 0.10
CA ASN A 58 -1.49 16.49 -1.05
C ASN A 58 -2.23 16.29 -2.39
N LYS A 59 -3.03 15.22 -2.49
CA LYS A 59 -3.82 14.89 -3.69
C LYS A 59 -5.27 15.36 -3.62
N ARG A 60 -5.62 16.23 -2.69
CA ARG A 60 -7.02 16.64 -2.44
C ARG A 60 -7.73 17.21 -3.66
N THR A 61 -7.00 17.89 -4.55
CA THR A 61 -7.56 18.47 -5.78
C THR A 61 -7.99 17.41 -6.79
N ASP A 62 -7.38 16.24 -6.75
CA ASP A 62 -7.59 15.15 -7.71
C ASP A 62 -8.64 14.14 -7.21
N ILE A 63 -9.12 14.33 -5.98
CA ILE A 63 -10.14 13.45 -5.38
C ILE A 63 -11.49 13.74 -6.04
N ASP A 64 -12.08 12.73 -6.68
CA ASP A 64 -13.42 12.84 -7.22
C ASP A 64 -14.46 12.79 -6.09
N SER A 65 -15.13 13.92 -5.85
CA SER A 65 -16.15 14.05 -4.80
C SER A 65 -17.45 13.30 -5.10
N ALA A 66 -17.66 12.88 -6.34
CA ALA A 66 -18.82 12.10 -6.76
C ALA A 66 -18.61 10.58 -6.64
N ASN A 67 -17.38 10.14 -6.46
CA ASN A 67 -17.01 8.74 -6.35
C ASN A 67 -16.85 8.27 -4.89
N ASN A 68 -16.70 6.96 -4.70
CA ASN A 68 -16.52 6.33 -3.41
C ASN A 68 -15.17 6.73 -2.76
N PHE A 69 -15.17 7.82 -1.99
CA PHE A 69 -14.00 8.31 -1.27
C PHE A 69 -13.43 7.26 -0.31
N GLU A 70 -14.28 6.51 0.37
CA GLU A 70 -13.84 5.46 1.29
C GLU A 70 -13.02 4.39 0.56
N GLY A 71 -13.51 3.90 -0.58
CA GLY A 71 -12.78 2.96 -1.42
C GLY A 71 -11.43 3.52 -1.89
N TYR A 72 -11.36 4.80 -2.26
CA TYR A 72 -10.12 5.48 -2.59
C TYR A 72 -9.16 5.54 -1.41
N LEU A 73 -9.62 5.97 -0.23
CA LEU A 73 -8.83 6.06 0.99
C LEU A 73 -8.19 4.71 1.37
N PHE A 74 -8.98 3.63 1.38
CA PHE A 74 -8.45 2.29 1.68
C PHE A 74 -7.54 1.74 0.56
N THR A 75 -7.70 2.17 -0.68
CA THR A 75 -6.76 1.87 -1.76
C THR A 75 -5.42 2.54 -1.52
N VAL A 76 -5.41 3.81 -1.11
CA VAL A 76 -4.18 4.53 -0.71
C VAL A 76 -3.51 3.83 0.47
N ALA A 77 -4.28 3.44 1.50
CA ALA A 77 -3.76 2.73 2.67
C ALA A 77 -3.12 1.37 2.28
N LYS A 78 -3.79 0.59 1.46
CA LYS A 78 -3.28 -0.69 0.94
C LYS A 78 -1.97 -0.50 0.16
N ASN A 79 -1.91 0.50 -0.71
CA ASN A 79 -0.72 0.79 -1.50
C ASN A 79 0.45 1.23 -0.63
N SER A 80 0.20 2.01 0.44
CA SER A 80 1.22 2.40 1.42
C SER A 80 1.82 1.19 2.14
N VAL A 81 0.98 0.22 2.52
CA VAL A 81 1.45 -1.06 3.10
C VAL A 81 2.33 -1.82 2.11
N TYR A 82 1.89 -1.99 0.86
CA TYR A 82 2.67 -2.70 -0.15
C TYR A 82 4.02 -2.03 -0.43
N LEU A 83 4.04 -0.70 -0.50
CA LEU A 83 5.28 0.04 -0.70
C LEU A 83 6.24 -0.13 0.50
N HIS A 84 5.71 -0.13 1.73
CA HIS A 84 6.50 -0.39 2.93
C HIS A 84 7.12 -1.80 2.92
N LEU A 85 6.30 -2.83 2.69
CA LEU A 85 6.78 -4.21 2.62
C LEU A 85 7.83 -4.41 1.52
N ARG A 86 7.64 -3.77 0.38
CA ARG A 86 8.60 -3.79 -0.71
C ARG A 86 9.94 -3.17 -0.33
N ARG A 87 9.93 -1.99 0.32
CA ARG A 87 11.16 -1.34 0.81
C ARG A 87 11.87 -2.21 1.83
N LYS A 88 11.14 -2.85 2.73
CA LYS A 88 11.68 -3.78 3.74
C LYS A 88 12.42 -4.94 3.05
N VAL A 89 11.79 -5.61 2.09
CA VAL A 89 12.40 -6.72 1.32
C VAL A 89 13.65 -6.26 0.55
N LEU A 90 13.63 -5.07 -0.05
CA LEU A 90 14.80 -4.52 -0.76
C LEU A 90 15.92 -4.18 0.20
N PHE A 91 15.61 -3.61 1.36
CA PHE A 91 16.58 -3.27 2.40
C PHE A 91 17.22 -4.55 2.98
N ASP A 92 16.42 -5.55 3.32
CA ASP A 92 16.91 -6.84 3.84
C ASP A 92 17.83 -7.54 2.83
N ASN A 93 17.47 -7.53 1.54
CA ASN A 93 18.32 -8.06 0.48
C ASN A 93 19.61 -7.24 0.24
N TYR A 94 19.62 -5.95 0.55
CA TYR A 94 20.80 -5.09 0.44
C TYR A 94 21.74 -5.29 1.64
N VAL A 95 21.19 -5.38 2.85
CA VAL A 95 21.93 -5.62 4.09
C VAL A 95 22.63 -6.99 4.04
N VAL A 96 21.93 -8.04 3.60
CA VAL A 96 22.52 -9.39 3.45
C VAL A 96 23.73 -9.41 2.47
N LYS A 97 23.84 -8.43 1.57
CA LYS A 97 24.98 -8.31 0.63
C LYS A 97 26.14 -7.48 1.17
N MET A 98 25.98 -6.75 2.30
CA MET A 98 26.96 -5.80 2.80
C MET A 98 27.60 -6.15 4.15
N GLU A 99 27.11 -7.16 4.87
CA GLU A 99 27.66 -7.48 6.20
C GLU A 99 28.74 -8.57 6.16
N PRO A 100 29.91 -8.29 6.80
CA PRO A 100 30.76 -9.32 7.38
C PRO A 100 30.18 -9.70 8.74
N GLU A 101 29.78 -10.95 8.91
CA GLU A 101 29.31 -11.68 10.10
C GLU A 101 28.46 -10.92 11.14
N PRO A 102 27.22 -11.38 11.41
CA PRO A 102 26.33 -10.71 12.35
C PRO A 102 26.73 -10.99 13.79
N GLU A 103 26.92 -9.92 14.56
CA GLU A 103 26.86 -9.97 16.02
C GLU A 103 25.46 -10.45 16.44
N TYR A 104 25.40 -11.58 17.12
CA TYR A 104 24.18 -12.24 17.56
C TYR A 104 23.32 -11.30 18.42
N LYS A 105 22.32 -10.65 17.83
CA LYS A 105 21.11 -10.23 18.54
C LYS A 105 20.10 -11.35 18.38
N GLU A 106 19.64 -11.91 19.51
CA GLU A 106 18.60 -12.94 19.51
C GLU A 106 17.42 -12.45 18.67
N PRO A 107 17.08 -13.14 17.59
CA PRO A 107 15.94 -12.76 16.77
C PRO A 107 14.68 -13.07 17.56
N ASP A 108 13.71 -12.16 17.54
CA ASP A 108 12.35 -12.42 17.98
C ASP A 108 11.76 -13.50 17.02
N VAL A 109 11.92 -14.75 17.46
CA VAL A 109 11.70 -15.98 16.65
C VAL A 109 10.28 -16.04 16.08
N ASP A 110 9.31 -15.46 16.80
CA ASP A 110 7.90 -15.45 16.39
C ASP A 110 7.67 -14.53 15.17
N ASN A 111 8.36 -13.38 15.09
CA ASN A 111 8.26 -12.46 13.95
C ASN A 111 8.94 -12.98 12.68
N ILE A 112 10.03 -13.73 12.81
CA ILE A 112 10.77 -14.28 11.65
C ILE A 112 10.00 -15.45 11.04
N LEU A 113 9.40 -16.29 11.87
CA LEU A 113 8.62 -17.44 11.41
C LEU A 113 7.35 -16.99 10.68
N ASP A 114 6.64 -15.99 11.22
CA ASP A 114 5.43 -15.42 10.62
C ASP A 114 5.73 -14.72 9.27
N ASN A 115 6.84 -13.98 9.18
CA ASN A 115 7.26 -13.33 7.93
C ASN A 115 7.66 -14.35 6.87
N LYS A 116 8.39 -15.40 7.22
CA LYS A 116 8.80 -16.46 6.28
C LYS A 116 7.60 -17.25 5.76
N LEU A 117 6.68 -17.62 6.65
CA LEU A 117 5.42 -18.27 6.27
C LEU A 117 4.54 -17.38 5.39
N PHE A 118 4.54 -16.08 5.63
CA PHE A 118 3.81 -15.10 4.82
C PHE A 118 4.43 -14.97 3.42
N GLU A 119 5.76 -14.86 3.31
CA GLU A 119 6.47 -14.82 2.02
C GLU A 119 6.29 -16.11 1.21
N GLU A 120 6.37 -17.27 1.86
CA GLU A 120 6.11 -18.55 1.22
C GLU A 120 4.67 -18.64 0.70
N LYS A 121 3.70 -18.15 1.49
CA LYS A 121 2.29 -18.13 1.13
C LYS A 121 2.02 -17.19 -0.05
N ILE A 122 2.60 -15.98 -0.04
CA ILE A 122 2.53 -15.04 -1.16
C ILE A 122 3.20 -15.61 -2.41
N THR A 123 4.39 -16.19 -2.26
CA THR A 123 5.11 -16.80 -3.39
C THR A 123 4.30 -17.94 -4.01
N ARG A 124 3.62 -18.75 -3.20
CA ARG A 124 2.73 -19.81 -3.66
C ARG A 124 1.54 -19.24 -4.42
N LEU A 125 0.85 -18.25 -3.87
CA LEU A 125 -0.29 -17.58 -4.52
C LEU A 125 0.10 -16.93 -5.85
N ILE A 126 1.28 -16.32 -5.92
CA ILE A 126 1.81 -15.74 -7.18
C ILE A 126 2.05 -16.85 -8.22
N LYS A 127 2.55 -18.02 -7.80
CA LYS A 127 2.76 -19.16 -8.70
C LYS A 127 1.45 -19.73 -9.25
N GLU A 128 0.36 -19.62 -8.52
CA GLU A 128 -0.99 -20.07 -8.92
C GLU A 128 -1.65 -19.11 -9.94
N LEU A 129 -1.16 -17.86 -10.06
CA LEU A 129 -1.69 -16.93 -11.05
C LEU A 129 -1.40 -17.42 -12.49
N PRO A 130 -2.34 -17.23 -13.42
CA PRO A 130 -2.10 -17.43 -14.85
C PRO A 130 -0.84 -16.66 -15.30
N GLU A 131 -0.07 -17.22 -16.22
CA GLU A 131 1.25 -16.72 -16.59
C GLU A 131 1.25 -15.23 -16.98
N ALA A 132 0.29 -14.80 -17.77
CA ALA A 132 0.16 -13.40 -18.18
C ALA A 132 -0.09 -12.46 -16.98
N ARG A 133 -0.98 -12.84 -16.07
CA ARG A 133 -1.28 -12.08 -14.85
C ARG A 133 -0.08 -12.06 -13.91
N ARG A 134 0.57 -13.19 -13.71
CA ARG A 134 1.78 -13.32 -12.90
C ARG A 134 2.89 -12.42 -13.38
N LYS A 135 3.13 -12.36 -14.71
CA LYS A 135 4.14 -11.49 -15.32
C LYS A 135 3.86 -10.02 -15.05
N ILE A 136 2.63 -9.58 -15.27
CA ILE A 136 2.20 -8.20 -14.98
C ILE A 136 2.34 -7.89 -13.50
N PHE A 137 1.89 -8.79 -12.62
CA PHE A 137 1.97 -8.63 -11.19
C PHE A 137 3.43 -8.52 -10.71
N LEU A 138 4.33 -9.36 -11.22
CA LEU A 138 5.75 -9.33 -10.86
C LEU A 138 6.44 -8.05 -11.35
N LEU A 139 6.12 -7.56 -12.54
CA LEU A 139 6.63 -6.27 -13.04
C LEU A 139 6.15 -5.11 -12.17
N TYR A 140 4.87 -5.10 -11.81
CA TYR A 140 4.31 -4.08 -10.92
C TYR A 140 4.91 -4.15 -9.52
N TRP A 141 5.08 -5.36 -8.98
CA TRP A 141 5.48 -5.57 -7.59
C TRP A 141 6.99 -5.51 -7.37
N LYS A 142 7.82 -6.01 -8.32
CA LYS A 142 9.29 -6.11 -8.14
C LYS A 142 10.09 -5.03 -8.86
N SER A 143 9.55 -4.40 -9.91
CA SER A 143 10.35 -3.58 -10.82
C SER A 143 10.05 -2.08 -10.77
N ASP A 144 9.26 -1.58 -9.81
CA ASP A 144 8.85 -0.17 -9.67
C ASP A 144 8.14 0.44 -10.91
N MET A 145 7.78 -0.40 -11.86
CA MET A 145 7.13 0.05 -13.08
C MET A 145 5.69 0.49 -12.82
N ASN A 146 5.33 1.65 -13.35
CA ASN A 146 3.94 2.08 -13.35
C ASN A 146 3.14 1.33 -14.44
N TYR A 147 1.81 1.48 -14.42
CA TYR A 147 0.93 0.76 -15.34
C TYR A 147 1.24 1.06 -16.82
N ARG A 148 1.65 2.28 -17.13
CA ARG A 148 1.97 2.71 -18.48
C ARG A 148 3.26 2.07 -18.97
N GLU A 149 4.29 2.06 -18.15
CA GLU A 149 5.56 1.39 -18.45
C GLU A 149 5.40 -0.12 -18.66
N ILE A 150 4.55 -0.76 -17.83
CA ILE A 150 4.22 -2.18 -18.00
C ILE A 150 3.42 -2.41 -19.30
N ALA A 151 2.48 -1.52 -19.60
CA ALA A 151 1.67 -1.56 -20.81
C ALA A 151 2.57 -1.46 -22.07
N ASP A 152 3.47 -0.49 -22.09
CA ASP A 152 4.43 -0.28 -23.17
C ASP A 152 5.37 -1.49 -23.34
N LEU A 153 5.91 -2.00 -22.22
CA LEU A 153 6.82 -3.15 -22.22
C LEU A 153 6.16 -4.44 -22.75
N LEU A 154 4.88 -4.65 -22.40
CA LEU A 154 4.13 -5.84 -22.78
C LEU A 154 3.28 -5.66 -24.03
N SER A 155 3.29 -4.46 -24.64
CA SER A 155 2.47 -4.10 -25.80
C SER A 155 0.96 -4.34 -25.57
N ILE A 156 0.47 -3.96 -24.40
CA ILE A 156 -0.94 -4.05 -23.98
C ILE A 156 -1.45 -2.68 -23.52
N SER A 157 -2.76 -2.54 -23.28
CA SER A 157 -3.30 -1.26 -22.77
C SER A 157 -3.08 -1.10 -21.27
N ASP A 158 -2.91 0.15 -20.79
CA ASP A 158 -2.86 0.51 -19.36
C ASP A 158 -4.10 -0.02 -18.62
N LYS A 159 -5.27 0.00 -19.30
CA LYS A 159 -6.52 -0.54 -18.76
C LYS A 159 -6.44 -2.04 -18.53
N THR A 160 -5.75 -2.76 -19.43
CA THR A 160 -5.50 -4.20 -19.28
C THR A 160 -4.61 -4.46 -18.08
N VAL A 161 -3.51 -3.69 -17.92
CA VAL A 161 -2.61 -3.79 -16.76
C VAL A 161 -3.40 -3.52 -15.47
N ALA A 162 -4.15 -2.43 -15.40
CA ALA A 162 -4.95 -2.06 -14.23
C ALA A 162 -5.96 -3.16 -13.84
N THR A 163 -6.56 -3.83 -14.83
CA THR A 163 -7.51 -4.93 -14.59
C THR A 163 -6.82 -6.19 -14.08
N GLN A 164 -5.60 -6.48 -14.53
CA GLN A 164 -4.85 -7.68 -14.14
C GLN A 164 -4.16 -7.55 -12.77
N VAL A 165 -3.88 -6.33 -12.31
CA VAL A 165 -3.27 -6.04 -11.00
C VAL A 165 -4.32 -6.00 -9.87
N ARG A 166 -5.59 -5.73 -10.20
CA ARG A 166 -6.70 -5.78 -9.24
C ARG A 166 -7.07 -7.21 -8.86
#